data_40300647c1c7d5a0ba82623e80266b54
#
_entry.id   40300647c1c7d5a0ba82623e80266b54
#
_cell.length_a   1.000
_cell.length_b   1.000
_cell.length_c   1.000
_cell.angle_alpha   90.00
_cell.angle_beta   90.00
_cell.angle_gamma   90.00
#
_symmetry.space_group_name_H-M   'P 1'
#
loop_
_entity.id
_entity.type
_entity.pdbx_description
1 polymer ?
#
loop_
_entity_poly.entity_id
_entity_poly.type
_entity_poly.pdbx_seq_one_letter_code
_entity_poly.pdbx_strand_id
1 'polypeptide(L)'
;MFPEILTEARSLVLKRINSLINAESKVSDSMLYTSTAESKMIRSALLITASKKNTCLTKSSAINLATSIELLHSYSLIHDDLPSMDNDNMRRGKDSNHIKYGEAIAILSGDALQTLAFEVITNDDDLDSDLKVSAISLLTCLLYTSDAADDVR
;
A
#
# COMPACT_ATOMS: atom_id res chain seq x y z
N MET A 1 -2.14 3.21 24.50
CA MET A 1 -2.37 1.85 23.90
C MET A 1 -2.71 1.93 22.42
N PHE A 2 -3.84 2.48 21.95
CA PHE A 2 -4.17 2.54 20.51
C PHE A 2 -3.22 3.43 19.68
N PRO A 3 -2.86 4.64 20.10
CA PRO A 3 -1.89 5.48 19.38
C PRO A 3 -0.49 4.84 19.25
N GLU A 4 -0.03 4.11 20.24
CA GLU A 4 1.24 3.41 20.22
C GLU A 4 1.26 2.27 19.20
N ILE A 5 0.14 1.53 19.08
CA ILE A 5 -0.02 0.47 18.08
C ILE A 5 0.06 1.05 16.65
N LEU A 6 -0.60 2.18 16.41
CA LEU A 6 -0.53 2.86 15.12
C LEU A 6 0.88 3.32 14.79
N THR A 7 1.59 3.89 15.76
CA THR A 7 2.96 4.37 15.59
C THR A 7 3.93 3.23 15.31
N GLU A 8 3.82 2.12 16.06
CA GLU A 8 4.64 0.92 15.84
C GLU A 8 4.40 0.33 14.46
N ALA A 9 3.13 0.10 14.10
CA ALA A 9 2.77 -0.47 12.81
C ALA A 9 3.25 0.41 11.64
N ARG A 10 3.03 1.73 11.74
CA ARG A 10 3.51 2.69 10.75
C ARG A 10 5.02 2.64 10.58
N SER A 11 5.77 2.61 11.68
CA SER A 11 7.24 2.54 11.63
C SER A 11 7.72 1.27 10.92
N LEU A 12 7.13 0.12 11.22
CA LEU A 12 7.48 -1.17 10.61
C LEU A 12 7.21 -1.17 9.10
N VAL A 13 6.03 -0.71 8.71
CA VAL A 13 5.62 -0.66 7.30
C VAL A 13 6.45 0.33 6.51
N LEU A 14 6.68 1.55 7.01
CA LEU A 14 7.53 2.54 6.34
C LEU A 14 8.96 2.03 6.16
N LYS A 15 9.53 1.37 7.17
CA LYS A 15 10.85 0.75 7.05
C LYS A 15 10.85 -0.31 5.93
N ARG A 16 9.80 -1.11 5.84
CA ARG A 16 9.68 -2.14 4.80
C ARG A 16 9.53 -1.51 3.41
N ILE A 17 8.64 -0.53 3.23
CA ILE A 17 8.47 0.20 1.95
C ILE A 17 9.81 0.77 1.48
N ASN A 18 10.54 1.47 2.35
CA ASN A 18 11.83 2.06 2.00
C ASN A 18 12.90 0.99 1.64
N SER A 19 12.80 -0.22 2.17
CA SER A 19 13.71 -1.32 1.79
C SER A 19 13.36 -1.95 0.45
N LEU A 20 12.12 -1.83 0.00
CA LEU A 20 11.64 -2.39 -1.26
C LEU A 20 11.85 -1.44 -2.45
N ILE A 21 11.62 -0.15 -2.23
CA ILE A 21 11.72 0.88 -3.26
C ILE A 21 13.07 1.58 -3.12
N ASN A 22 14.11 1.02 -3.73
CA ASN A 22 15.49 1.49 -3.60
C ASN A 22 16.14 1.89 -4.93
N ALA A 23 15.40 1.86 -6.05
CA ALA A 23 15.91 2.26 -7.35
C ALA A 23 15.94 3.79 -7.49
N GLU A 24 16.99 4.32 -8.09
CA GLU A 24 17.11 5.75 -8.39
C GLU A 24 16.38 6.08 -9.70
N SER A 25 15.11 6.42 -9.61
CA SER A 25 14.31 6.82 -10.77
C SER A 25 13.16 7.76 -10.35
N LYS A 26 12.66 8.55 -11.32
CA LYS A 26 11.48 9.40 -11.08
C LYS A 26 10.24 8.60 -10.66
N VAL A 27 10.10 7.38 -11.15
CA VAL A 27 9.00 6.49 -10.76
C VAL A 27 9.15 6.08 -9.30
N SER A 28 10.36 5.67 -8.87
CA SER A 28 10.63 5.31 -7.48
C SER A 28 10.43 6.49 -6.52
N ASP A 29 10.87 7.69 -6.90
CA ASP A 29 10.64 8.91 -6.12
C ASP A 29 9.14 9.20 -5.96
N SER A 30 8.38 9.03 -7.05
CA SER A 30 6.94 9.20 -7.08
C SER A 30 6.20 8.14 -6.25
N MET A 31 6.63 6.87 -6.32
CA MET A 31 6.12 5.79 -5.47
C MET A 31 6.32 6.10 -3.98
N LEU A 32 7.54 6.49 -3.59
CA LEU A 32 7.86 6.85 -2.20
C LEU A 32 7.08 8.08 -1.74
N TYR A 33 6.92 9.08 -2.59
CA TYR A 33 6.21 10.31 -2.26
C TYR A 33 4.79 10.04 -1.74
N THR A 34 4.06 9.11 -2.35
CA THR A 34 2.70 8.76 -1.94
C THR A 34 2.68 7.70 -0.84
N SER A 35 3.45 6.62 -0.99
CA SER A 35 3.40 5.48 -0.06
C SER A 35 3.98 5.79 1.32
N THR A 36 4.88 6.78 1.44
CA THR A 36 5.44 7.21 2.72
C THR A 36 4.81 8.49 3.28
N ALA A 37 3.82 9.06 2.59
CA ALA A 37 3.10 10.25 3.03
C ALA A 37 2.49 10.06 4.42
N GLU A 38 2.23 11.17 5.10
CA GLU A 38 1.62 11.13 6.43
C GLU A 38 0.24 10.48 6.39
N SER A 39 0.10 9.37 7.12
CA SER A 39 -1.13 8.58 7.19
C SER A 39 -1.22 7.83 8.51
N LYS A 40 -2.44 7.47 8.90
CA LYS A 40 -2.65 6.69 10.14
C LYS A 40 -2.31 5.22 9.96
N MET A 41 -2.23 4.70 8.74
CA MET A 41 -1.98 3.28 8.41
C MET A 41 -2.84 2.31 9.26
N ILE A 42 -4.13 2.60 9.37
CA ILE A 42 -5.05 1.83 10.23
C ILE A 42 -5.17 0.38 9.75
N ARG A 43 -5.18 0.15 8.40
CA ARG A 43 -5.26 -1.19 7.81
C ARG A 43 -4.09 -2.06 8.25
N SER A 44 -2.88 -1.52 8.18
CA SER A 44 -1.67 -2.19 8.63
C SER A 44 -1.66 -2.46 10.12
N ALA A 45 -2.10 -1.50 10.93
CA ALA A 45 -2.17 -1.65 12.38
C ALA A 45 -3.16 -2.76 12.79
N LEU A 46 -4.31 -2.84 12.12
CA LEU A 46 -5.31 -3.90 12.34
C LEU A 46 -4.73 -5.27 11.98
N LEU A 47 -4.10 -5.41 10.81
CA LEU A 47 -3.50 -6.66 10.37
C LEU A 47 -2.39 -7.12 11.33
N ILE A 48 -1.43 -6.25 11.64
CA ILE A 48 -0.32 -6.58 12.55
C ILE A 48 -0.83 -6.92 13.95
N THR A 49 -1.90 -6.27 14.42
CA THR A 49 -2.49 -6.59 15.72
C THR A 49 -3.22 -7.94 15.71
N ALA A 50 -3.97 -8.22 14.65
CA ALA A 50 -4.66 -9.50 14.48
C ALA A 50 -3.66 -10.66 14.36
N SER A 51 -2.54 -10.46 13.64
CA SER A 51 -1.51 -11.48 13.45
C SER A 51 -0.83 -11.91 14.76
N LYS A 52 -0.76 -11.03 15.77
CA LYS A 52 -0.18 -11.39 17.09
C LYS A 52 -0.87 -12.57 17.78
N LYS A 53 -2.11 -12.88 17.40
CA LYS A 53 -2.88 -14.03 17.89
C LYS A 53 -2.87 -15.23 16.95
N ASN A 54 -2.26 -15.09 15.77
CA ASN A 54 -2.21 -16.12 14.75
C ASN A 54 -0.84 -16.81 14.79
N THR A 55 -0.82 -18.10 15.08
CA THR A 55 0.41 -18.91 15.18
C THR A 55 0.97 -19.32 13.81
N CYS A 56 0.20 -19.14 12.73
CA CYS A 56 0.60 -19.49 11.37
C CYS A 56 1.40 -18.39 10.66
N LEU A 57 1.45 -17.17 11.23
CA LEU A 57 2.15 -16.04 10.64
C LEU A 57 3.39 -15.66 11.47
N THR A 58 4.53 -15.54 10.81
CA THR A 58 5.71 -14.91 11.40
C THR A 58 5.49 -13.40 11.51
N LYS A 59 6.27 -12.72 12.37
CA LYS A 59 6.26 -11.26 12.44
C LYS A 59 6.67 -10.64 11.10
N SER A 60 7.59 -11.26 10.37
CA SER A 60 8.05 -10.81 9.06
C SER A 60 6.91 -10.87 8.05
N SER A 61 6.22 -11.99 7.95
CA SER A 61 5.09 -12.17 7.04
C SER A 61 3.92 -11.23 7.36
N ALA A 62 3.64 -10.99 8.65
CA ALA A 62 2.64 -10.01 9.04
C ALA A 62 2.99 -8.60 8.56
N ILE A 63 4.28 -8.20 8.62
CA ILE A 63 4.75 -6.92 8.10
C ILE A 63 4.66 -6.88 6.57
N ASN A 64 5.03 -7.97 5.87
CA ASN A 64 4.93 -8.06 4.42
C ASN A 64 3.47 -7.93 3.94
N LEU A 65 2.54 -8.65 4.56
CA LEU A 65 1.11 -8.55 4.25
C LEU A 65 0.56 -7.14 4.53
N ALA A 66 0.93 -6.54 5.66
CA ALA A 66 0.54 -5.18 6.01
C ALA A 66 1.11 -4.14 5.02
N THR A 67 2.35 -4.34 4.58
CA THR A 67 3.00 -3.50 3.57
C THR A 67 2.29 -3.62 2.22
N SER A 68 1.96 -4.83 1.79
CA SER A 68 1.22 -5.10 0.55
C SER A 68 -0.12 -4.33 0.51
N ILE A 69 -0.90 -4.35 1.60
CA ILE A 69 -2.16 -3.59 1.69
C ILE A 69 -1.93 -2.08 1.55
N GLU A 70 -0.90 -1.51 2.17
CA GLU A 70 -0.62 -0.08 2.08
C GLU A 70 -0.06 0.32 0.70
N LEU A 71 0.72 -0.55 0.04
CA LEU A 71 1.15 -0.33 -1.34
C LEU A 71 -0.05 -0.30 -2.28
N LEU A 72 -0.97 -1.25 -2.14
CA LEU A 72 -2.20 -1.30 -2.92
C LEU A 72 -3.10 -0.09 -2.66
N HIS A 73 -3.23 0.34 -1.41
CA HIS A 73 -3.94 1.57 -1.06
C HIS A 73 -3.27 2.81 -1.65
N SER A 74 -1.94 2.87 -1.66
CA SER A 74 -1.20 3.99 -2.26
C SER A 74 -1.38 4.03 -3.78
N TYR A 75 -1.40 2.88 -4.45
CA TYR A 75 -1.76 2.75 -5.85
C TYR A 75 -3.14 3.37 -6.12
N SER A 76 -4.18 2.95 -5.40
CA SER A 76 -5.54 3.45 -5.63
C SER A 76 -5.60 4.98 -5.47
N LEU A 77 -4.97 5.54 -4.43
CA LEU A 77 -4.94 6.98 -4.19
C LEU A 77 -4.27 7.76 -5.33
N ILE A 78 -3.19 7.22 -5.93
CA ILE A 78 -2.53 7.88 -7.07
C ILE A 78 -3.46 7.90 -8.29
N HIS A 79 -4.13 6.79 -8.57
CA HIS A 79 -5.00 6.67 -9.74
C HIS A 79 -6.32 7.43 -9.56
N ASP A 80 -6.91 7.40 -8.38
CA ASP A 80 -8.12 8.18 -8.06
C ASP A 80 -7.91 9.69 -8.27
N ASP A 81 -6.72 10.21 -7.91
CA ASP A 81 -6.40 11.64 -8.07
C ASP A 81 -6.19 12.09 -9.52
N LEU A 82 -6.06 11.17 -10.50
CA LEU A 82 -5.78 11.53 -11.90
C LEU A 82 -6.90 12.40 -12.50
N PRO A 83 -6.57 13.26 -13.50
CA PRO A 83 -7.56 14.10 -14.18
C PRO A 83 -8.72 13.34 -14.85
N SER A 84 -8.51 12.07 -15.21
CA SER A 84 -9.52 11.19 -15.77
C SER A 84 -10.42 10.51 -14.74
N MET A 85 -10.10 10.69 -13.45
CA MET A 85 -10.83 10.15 -12.31
C MET A 85 -11.41 11.31 -11.48
N ASP A 86 -11.00 11.48 -10.22
CA ASP A 86 -11.50 12.53 -9.34
C ASP A 86 -10.92 13.92 -9.64
N ASN A 87 -9.82 14.00 -10.39
CA ASN A 87 -9.10 15.24 -10.73
C ASN A 87 -8.72 16.07 -9.50
N ASP A 88 -8.23 15.41 -8.47
CA ASP A 88 -7.83 16.05 -7.22
C ASP A 88 -6.40 16.59 -7.30
N ASN A 89 -6.25 17.91 -7.20
CA ASN A 89 -4.95 18.57 -7.25
C ASN A 89 -4.15 18.43 -5.94
N MET A 90 -4.83 18.15 -4.83
CA MET A 90 -4.20 18.08 -3.51
C MET A 90 -4.69 16.89 -2.70
N ARG A 91 -3.76 16.18 -2.06
CA ARG A 91 -4.08 15.11 -1.11
C ARG A 91 -3.32 15.29 0.20
N ARG A 92 -4.05 15.29 1.31
CA ARG A 92 -3.48 15.45 2.67
C ARG A 92 -2.62 16.73 2.82
N GLY A 93 -3.03 17.82 2.20
CA GLY A 93 -2.35 19.11 2.27
C GLY A 93 -1.07 19.22 1.42
N LYS A 94 -0.83 18.26 0.50
CA LYS A 94 0.27 18.27 -0.47
C LYS A 94 -0.28 18.10 -1.88
N ASP A 95 0.50 18.50 -2.87
CA ASP A 95 0.17 18.24 -4.27
C ASP A 95 -0.07 16.75 -4.47
N SER A 96 -1.10 16.40 -5.24
CA SER A 96 -1.31 15.03 -5.68
C SER A 96 -0.17 14.57 -6.58
N ASN A 97 -0.04 13.25 -6.75
CA ASN A 97 1.12 12.68 -7.44
C ASN A 97 1.25 13.19 -8.88
N HIS A 98 0.15 13.27 -9.63
CA HIS A 98 0.16 13.73 -11.02
C HIS A 98 0.49 15.23 -11.16
N ILE A 99 0.17 16.05 -10.17
CA ILE A 99 0.56 17.47 -10.14
C ILE A 99 2.08 17.60 -9.95
N LYS A 100 2.65 16.81 -9.05
CA LYS A 100 4.08 16.90 -8.72
C LYS A 100 5.00 16.26 -9.76
N TYR A 101 4.61 15.12 -10.33
CA TYR A 101 5.47 14.31 -11.20
C TYR A 101 4.99 14.22 -12.64
N GLY A 102 3.77 14.68 -12.93
CA GLY A 102 3.09 14.53 -14.21
C GLY A 102 2.28 13.23 -14.31
N GLU A 103 1.25 13.24 -15.14
CA GLU A 103 0.29 12.12 -15.26
C GLU A 103 0.96 10.80 -15.64
N ALA A 104 1.88 10.80 -16.63
CA ALA A 104 2.54 9.58 -17.07
C ALA A 104 3.34 8.90 -15.96
N ILE A 105 4.07 9.69 -15.14
CA ILE A 105 4.82 9.15 -14.01
C ILE A 105 3.87 8.68 -12.91
N ALA A 106 2.78 9.39 -12.66
CA ALA A 106 1.77 8.98 -11.68
C ALA A 106 1.13 7.64 -12.06
N ILE A 107 0.73 7.45 -13.32
CA ILE A 107 0.18 6.17 -13.81
C ILE A 107 1.20 5.04 -13.60
N LEU A 108 2.43 5.21 -14.09
CA LEU A 108 3.48 4.20 -13.94
C LEU A 108 3.81 3.88 -12.48
N SER A 109 3.76 4.88 -11.61
CA SER A 109 4.02 4.70 -10.17
C SER A 109 2.90 3.93 -9.48
N GLY A 110 1.65 4.17 -9.87
CA GLY A 110 0.51 3.39 -9.42
C GLY A 110 0.65 1.92 -9.84
N ASP A 111 0.88 1.66 -11.14
CA ASP A 111 1.06 0.31 -11.67
C ASP A 111 2.21 -0.43 -10.98
N ALA A 112 3.34 0.27 -10.76
CA ALA A 112 4.49 -0.30 -10.06
C ALA A 112 4.18 -0.63 -8.59
N LEU A 113 3.45 0.22 -7.87
CA LEU A 113 3.02 -0.04 -6.49
C LEU A 113 2.07 -1.24 -6.42
N GLN A 114 1.12 -1.35 -7.36
CA GLN A 114 0.21 -2.48 -7.45
C GLN A 114 0.98 -3.78 -7.67
N THR A 115 1.90 -3.79 -8.64
CA THR A 115 2.73 -4.96 -8.93
C THR A 115 3.59 -5.35 -7.73
N LEU A 116 4.24 -4.38 -7.09
CA LEU A 116 5.08 -4.57 -5.91
C LEU A 116 4.27 -5.14 -4.73
N ALA A 117 3.00 -4.76 -4.57
CA ALA A 117 2.13 -5.29 -3.52
C ALA A 117 1.98 -6.82 -3.64
N PHE A 118 1.84 -7.36 -4.84
CA PHE A 118 1.78 -8.81 -5.05
C PHE A 118 3.15 -9.47 -4.94
N GLU A 119 4.19 -8.80 -5.43
CA GLU A 119 5.56 -9.30 -5.34
C GLU A 119 6.00 -9.52 -3.89
N VAL A 120 5.67 -8.61 -2.99
CA VAL A 120 5.98 -8.75 -1.55
C VAL A 120 5.40 -10.03 -0.94
N ILE A 121 4.21 -10.45 -1.37
CA ILE A 121 3.58 -11.68 -0.88
C ILE A 121 4.22 -12.91 -1.52
N THR A 122 4.42 -12.88 -2.84
CA THR A 122 4.96 -14.03 -3.58
C THR A 122 6.39 -14.37 -3.16
N ASN A 123 7.18 -13.35 -2.81
CA ASN A 123 8.58 -13.49 -2.37
C ASN A 123 8.74 -13.66 -0.85
N ASP A 124 7.67 -13.88 -0.10
CA ASP A 124 7.75 -14.16 1.34
C ASP A 124 8.00 -15.65 1.56
N ASP A 125 9.22 -16.00 1.94
CA ASP A 125 9.63 -17.41 2.14
C ASP A 125 9.00 -18.05 3.38
N ASP A 126 8.49 -17.25 4.32
CA ASP A 126 7.83 -17.74 5.54
C ASP A 126 6.33 -18.06 5.32
N LEU A 127 5.75 -17.68 4.17
CA LEU A 127 4.38 -18.03 3.79
C LEU A 127 4.36 -19.28 2.92
N ASP A 128 3.53 -20.24 3.27
CA ASP A 128 3.24 -21.37 2.39
C ASP A 128 2.42 -20.96 1.15
N SER A 129 2.39 -21.82 0.15
CA SER A 129 1.74 -21.52 -1.14
C SER A 129 0.24 -21.24 -1.01
N ASP A 130 -0.45 -21.94 -0.11
CA ASP A 130 -1.89 -21.79 0.07
C ASP A 130 -2.22 -20.44 0.73
N LEU A 131 -1.42 -20.00 1.70
CA LEU A 131 -1.53 -18.69 2.32
C LEU A 131 -1.21 -17.56 1.33
N LYS A 132 -0.18 -17.72 0.47
CA LYS A 132 0.14 -16.77 -0.60
C LYS A 132 -1.05 -16.60 -1.55
N VAL A 133 -1.60 -17.69 -2.06
CA VAL A 133 -2.75 -17.68 -2.98
C VAL A 133 -3.97 -17.05 -2.31
N SER A 134 -4.25 -17.39 -1.05
CA SER A 134 -5.37 -16.84 -0.30
C SER A 134 -5.22 -15.33 -0.08
N ALA A 135 -4.03 -14.86 0.29
CA ALA A 135 -3.74 -13.44 0.48
C ALA A 135 -3.89 -12.65 -0.83
N ILE A 136 -3.35 -13.16 -1.93
CA ILE A 136 -3.50 -12.56 -3.27
C ILE A 136 -4.97 -12.50 -3.67
N SER A 137 -5.74 -13.57 -3.47
CA SER A 137 -7.16 -13.62 -3.78
C SER A 137 -7.96 -12.55 -3.00
N LEU A 138 -7.64 -12.36 -1.72
CA LEU A 138 -8.26 -11.31 -0.90
C LEU A 138 -7.90 -9.91 -1.40
N LEU A 139 -6.64 -9.66 -1.76
CA LEU A 139 -6.21 -8.35 -2.26
C LEU A 139 -6.85 -8.01 -3.61
N THR A 140 -6.98 -8.96 -4.51
CA THR A 140 -7.66 -8.73 -5.81
C THR A 140 -9.14 -8.42 -5.63
N CYS A 141 -9.81 -9.05 -4.66
CA CYS A 141 -11.18 -8.73 -4.31
C CYS A 141 -11.33 -7.30 -3.77
N LEU A 142 -10.37 -6.83 -2.96
CA LEU A 142 -10.40 -5.48 -2.40
C LEU A 142 -10.30 -4.38 -3.47
N LEU A 143 -9.55 -4.60 -4.53
CA LEU A 143 -9.47 -3.68 -5.68
C LEU A 143 -10.84 -3.47 -6.34
N TYR A 144 -11.60 -4.53 -6.48
CA TYR A 144 -12.91 -4.49 -7.13
C TYR A 144 -14.00 -3.89 -6.24
N THR A 145 -13.87 -4.00 -4.90
CA THR A 145 -14.90 -3.56 -3.94
C THR A 145 -14.67 -2.16 -3.39
N SER A 146 -13.45 -1.62 -3.43
CA SER A 146 -13.20 -0.24 -2.97
C SER A 146 -13.82 0.80 -3.90
N ASP A 147 -13.88 0.52 -5.19
CA ASP A 147 -14.51 1.35 -6.21
C ASP A 147 -16.04 1.42 -6.06
N ALA A 148 -16.65 0.33 -5.61
CA ALA A 148 -18.10 0.28 -5.38
C ALA A 148 -18.60 1.17 -4.22
N ALA A 149 -17.72 1.64 -3.34
CA ALA A 149 -18.08 2.54 -2.25
C ALA A 149 -18.16 4.00 -2.70
N ASP A 150 -17.50 4.37 -3.79
CA ASP A 150 -17.51 5.73 -4.36
C ASP A 150 -18.63 5.92 -5.40
N ASP A 151 -19.17 4.84 -5.98
CA ASP A 151 -20.30 4.85 -6.92
C ASP A 151 -21.66 5.22 -6.28
N VAL A 152 -21.70 5.51 -4.97
CA VAL A 152 -22.93 5.83 -4.21
C VAL A 152 -23.02 7.33 -3.87
N ARG A 153 -22.32 8.19 -4.59
CA ARG A 153 -22.41 9.66 -4.44
C ARG A 153 -23.27 10.30 -5.50
#